data_0b9fbe8527d27f025399417278bd9c09
#
_entry.id   0b9fbe8527d27f025399417278bd9c09
#
_cell.length_a   1.000
_cell.length_b   1.000
_cell.length_c   1.000
_cell.angle_alpha   90.00
_cell.angle_beta   90.00
_cell.angle_gamma   90.00
#
_symmetry.space_group_name_H-M   'P 1'
#
loop_
_entity.id
_entity.type
_entity.pdbx_description
1 polymer ?
#
loop_
_entity_poly.entity_id
_entity_poly.type
_entity_poly.pdbx_seq_one_letter_code
_entity_poly.pdbx_strand_id
1 'polypeptide(L)'
;MKEQYLMPPILTNPGAQARKAGFEFEFGNLPIQQTAEALQAALGGELDSISPFEAVLHGSILGKLKVERDADILKSVKYRKWLEQIGVEFSPGSIAHGIEANIDNASRMLIPCEVVTEPIPFDQLHRLDILIETLNRLGAEGTQDSLIYAFG
;
A
#
# COMPACT_ATOMS: atom_id res chain seq x y z
N MET A 1 5.67 5.89 -25.60
CA MET A 1 4.21 5.99 -25.88
C MET A 1 3.53 6.12 -24.53
N LYS A 2 2.75 7.16 -24.33
CA LYS A 2 1.85 7.20 -23.18
C LYS A 2 0.80 6.12 -23.43
N GLU A 3 0.75 5.10 -22.61
CA GLU A 3 -0.35 4.15 -22.63
C GLU A 3 -1.62 4.93 -22.38
N GLN A 4 -2.52 4.89 -23.33
CA GLN A 4 -3.79 5.59 -23.22
C GLN A 4 -4.72 4.66 -22.44
N TYR A 5 -5.11 5.09 -21.24
CA TYR A 5 -6.10 4.35 -20.45
C TYR A 5 -7.37 4.14 -21.29
N LEU A 6 -7.79 2.89 -21.38
CA LEU A 6 -9.04 2.55 -22.05
C LEU A 6 -10.20 3.05 -21.19
N MET A 7 -10.91 4.04 -21.70
CA MET A 7 -12.06 4.58 -21.00
C MET A 7 -13.27 3.66 -21.17
N PRO A 8 -14.06 3.43 -20.09
CA PRO A 8 -15.28 2.67 -20.23
C PRO A 8 -16.29 3.43 -21.10
N PRO A 9 -17.16 2.72 -21.83
CA PRO A 9 -18.12 3.35 -22.75
C PRO A 9 -19.16 4.24 -22.03
N ILE A 10 -19.37 4.03 -20.74
CA ILE A 10 -20.29 4.82 -19.90
C ILE A 10 -19.51 5.45 -18.77
N LEU A 11 -19.35 6.77 -18.81
CA LEU A 11 -18.57 7.54 -17.83
C LEU A 11 -19.41 8.08 -16.65
N THR A 12 -20.73 7.99 -16.73
CA THR A 12 -21.63 8.46 -15.68
C THR A 12 -22.53 7.35 -15.14
N ASN A 13 -22.95 7.49 -13.90
CA ASN A 13 -23.97 6.64 -13.31
C ASN A 13 -25.38 7.10 -13.76
N PRO A 14 -26.46 6.37 -13.43
CA PRO A 14 -27.83 6.78 -13.76
C PRO A 14 -28.23 8.15 -13.20
N GLY A 15 -27.56 8.65 -12.16
CA GLY A 15 -27.75 9.98 -11.59
C GLY A 15 -26.91 11.08 -12.25
N ALA A 16 -26.35 10.83 -13.44
CA ALA A 16 -25.46 11.75 -14.19
C ALA A 16 -24.19 12.18 -13.45
N GLN A 17 -23.79 11.47 -12.41
CA GLN A 17 -22.54 11.70 -11.69
C GLN A 17 -21.40 10.93 -12.35
N ALA A 18 -20.21 11.49 -12.35
CA ALA A 18 -19.00 10.82 -12.85
C ALA A 18 -18.76 9.50 -12.10
N ARG A 19 -18.56 8.42 -12.84
CA ARG A 19 -18.14 7.15 -12.28
C ARG A 19 -16.70 7.24 -11.79
N LYS A 20 -16.44 6.59 -10.67
CA LYS A 20 -15.13 6.56 -10.00
C LYS A 20 -14.74 5.12 -9.71
N ALA A 21 -13.44 4.87 -9.61
CA ALA A 21 -12.90 3.60 -9.14
C ALA A 21 -11.88 3.84 -8.03
N GLY A 22 -11.93 3.05 -6.98
CA GLY A 22 -10.88 2.93 -5.96
C GLY A 22 -9.85 1.91 -6.41
N PHE A 23 -8.62 2.09 -5.98
CA PHE A 23 -7.49 1.23 -6.31
C PHE A 23 -6.74 0.85 -5.04
N GLU A 24 -6.28 -0.38 -5.03
CA GLU A 24 -5.39 -0.93 -4.02
C GLU A 24 -4.14 -1.44 -4.73
N PHE A 25 -2.98 -0.97 -4.30
CA PHE A 25 -1.68 -1.39 -4.83
C PHE A 25 -0.93 -2.11 -3.74
N GLU A 26 -0.81 -3.41 -3.87
CA GLU A 26 -0.09 -4.27 -2.93
C GLU A 26 1.36 -4.47 -3.38
N PHE A 27 2.30 -4.33 -2.45
CA PHE A 27 3.72 -4.45 -2.73
C PHE A 27 4.52 -4.86 -1.48
N GLY A 28 5.70 -5.41 -1.69
CA GLY A 28 6.68 -5.72 -0.66
C GLY A 28 7.86 -4.76 -0.63
N ASN A 29 8.77 -5.01 0.28
CA ASN A 29 10.12 -4.42 0.37
C ASN A 29 10.20 -2.93 0.71
N LEU A 30 9.11 -2.28 1.13
CA LEU A 30 9.14 -0.86 1.48
C LEU A 30 8.58 -0.58 2.88
N PRO A 31 9.24 0.31 3.67
CA PRO A 31 8.68 0.84 4.90
C PRO A 31 7.51 1.78 4.63
N ILE A 32 6.51 1.77 5.51
CA ILE A 32 5.33 2.66 5.40
C ILE A 32 5.76 4.14 5.40
N GLN A 33 6.62 4.54 6.34
CA GLN A 33 7.04 5.94 6.45
C GLN A 33 7.72 6.42 5.17
N GLN A 34 8.71 5.68 4.66
CA GLN A 34 9.42 6.04 3.44
C GLN A 34 8.48 6.14 2.23
N THR A 35 7.53 5.21 2.14
CA THR A 35 6.53 5.19 1.07
C THR A 35 5.63 6.42 1.17
N ALA A 36 5.10 6.73 2.36
CA ALA A 36 4.22 7.86 2.59
C ALA A 36 4.91 9.20 2.30
N GLU A 37 6.14 9.38 2.76
CA GLU A 37 6.94 10.59 2.51
C GLU A 37 7.23 10.79 1.01
N ALA A 38 7.57 9.71 0.31
CA ALA A 38 7.82 9.77 -1.13
C ALA A 38 6.53 10.06 -1.93
N LEU A 39 5.40 9.48 -1.53
CA LEU A 39 4.12 9.79 -2.15
C LEU A 39 3.69 11.23 -1.86
N GLN A 40 3.92 11.75 -0.66
CA GLN A 40 3.70 13.16 -0.34
C GLN A 40 4.53 14.07 -1.24
N ALA A 41 5.81 13.77 -1.42
CA ALA A 41 6.70 14.57 -2.27
C ALA A 41 6.27 14.56 -3.74
N ALA A 42 5.73 13.43 -4.24
CA ALA A 42 5.34 13.26 -5.63
C ALA A 42 3.92 13.77 -5.95
N LEU A 43 2.99 13.60 -5.02
CA LEU A 43 1.55 13.84 -5.23
C LEU A 43 1.03 15.08 -4.48
N GLY A 44 1.85 15.68 -3.62
CA GLY A 44 1.44 16.76 -2.72
C GLY A 44 0.57 16.26 -1.57
N GLY A 45 0.00 17.19 -0.85
CA GLY A 45 -0.86 16.90 0.31
C GLY A 45 -0.11 16.94 1.64
N GLU A 46 -0.80 16.55 2.70
CA GLU A 46 -0.31 16.57 4.08
C GLU A 46 -0.42 15.19 4.71
N LEU A 47 0.65 14.73 5.36
CA LEU A 47 0.63 13.53 6.16
C LEU A 47 0.02 13.85 7.53
N ASP A 48 -1.12 13.22 7.81
CA ASP A 48 -1.87 13.42 9.05
C ASP A 48 -1.40 12.48 10.18
N SER A 49 -1.20 11.22 9.85
CA SER A 49 -0.65 10.27 10.80
C SER A 49 0.39 9.38 10.14
N ILE A 50 1.43 9.07 10.90
CA ILE A 50 2.44 8.07 10.52
C ILE A 50 2.63 7.15 11.73
N SER A 51 2.41 5.87 11.49
CA SER A 51 2.74 4.80 12.42
C SER A 51 3.49 3.70 11.66
N PRO A 52 4.07 2.72 12.34
CA PRO A 52 4.69 1.57 11.66
C PRO A 52 3.73 0.74 10.81
N PHE A 53 2.42 0.91 10.99
CA PHE A 53 1.38 0.12 10.35
C PHE A 53 0.52 0.90 9.37
N GLU A 54 0.48 2.21 9.51
CA GLU A 54 -0.41 3.07 8.71
C GLU A 54 0.15 4.47 8.58
N ALA A 55 -0.02 5.07 7.42
CA ALA A 55 0.13 6.49 7.17
C ALA A 55 -1.03 6.99 6.30
N VAL A 56 -1.51 8.18 6.57
CA VAL A 56 -2.61 8.79 5.83
C VAL A 56 -2.14 10.10 5.21
N LEU A 57 -2.30 10.22 3.90
CA LEU A 57 -1.99 11.42 3.12
C LEU A 57 -3.29 12.07 2.67
N HIS A 58 -3.55 13.29 3.12
CA HIS A 58 -4.73 14.08 2.75
C HIS A 58 -4.41 15.12 1.69
N GLY A 59 -5.38 15.40 0.83
CA GLY A 59 -5.32 16.51 -0.12
C GLY A 59 -4.28 16.34 -1.23
N SER A 60 -3.87 15.13 -1.54
CA SER A 60 -3.03 14.84 -2.69
C SER A 60 -3.79 15.08 -4.01
N ILE A 61 -3.08 15.10 -5.14
CA ILE A 61 -3.73 15.18 -6.47
C ILE A 61 -4.62 13.96 -6.77
N LEU A 62 -4.51 12.87 -6.00
CA LEU A 62 -5.36 11.67 -6.05
C LEU A 62 -6.43 11.63 -4.93
N GLY A 63 -6.56 12.73 -4.16
CA GLY A 63 -7.40 12.77 -2.98
C GLY A 63 -6.70 12.20 -1.75
N LYS A 64 -7.45 11.53 -0.88
CA LYS A 64 -6.91 10.84 0.29
C LYS A 64 -6.27 9.52 -0.14
N LEU A 65 -5.07 9.28 0.35
CA LEU A 65 -4.37 8.00 0.22
C LEU A 65 -4.11 7.42 1.61
N LYS A 66 -4.18 6.12 1.70
CA LYS A 66 -3.80 5.37 2.89
C LYS A 66 -2.69 4.40 2.52
N VAL A 67 -1.60 4.43 3.25
CA VAL A 67 -0.51 3.46 3.13
C VAL A 67 -0.58 2.58 4.37
N GLU A 68 -0.82 1.31 4.22
CA GLU A 68 -0.97 0.42 5.36
C GLU A 68 -0.33 -0.96 5.14
N ARG A 69 -0.09 -1.66 6.23
CA ARG A 69 0.31 -3.07 6.19
C ARG A 69 -0.93 -3.93 6.28
N ASP A 70 -0.94 -5.02 5.53
CA ASP A 70 -2.03 -6.01 5.62
C ASP A 70 -2.06 -6.65 7.01
N ALA A 71 -2.91 -6.08 7.88
CA ALA A 71 -3.09 -6.55 9.24
C ALA A 71 -3.74 -7.94 9.30
N ASP A 72 -4.43 -8.37 8.27
CA ASP A 72 -5.11 -9.67 8.27
C ASP A 72 -4.12 -10.81 8.01
N ILE A 73 -3.09 -10.59 7.23
CA ILE A 73 -1.96 -11.53 7.12
C ILE A 73 -1.29 -11.70 8.49
N LEU A 74 -1.07 -10.61 9.23
CA LEU A 74 -0.46 -10.67 10.57
C LEU A 74 -1.31 -11.44 11.59
N LYS A 75 -2.63 -11.46 11.43
CA LYS A 75 -3.55 -12.23 12.28
C LYS A 75 -3.61 -13.70 11.91
N SER A 76 -3.13 -14.09 10.73
CA SER A 76 -3.13 -15.47 10.28
C SER A 76 -2.26 -16.36 11.17
N VAL A 77 -2.86 -17.41 11.73
CA VAL A 77 -2.14 -18.40 12.57
C VAL A 77 -1.04 -19.11 11.78
N LYS A 78 -1.27 -19.37 10.48
CA LYS A 78 -0.27 -20.00 9.60
C LYS A 78 0.95 -19.09 9.41
N TYR A 79 0.72 -17.82 9.21
CA TYR A 79 1.77 -16.83 9.00
C TYR A 79 2.62 -16.64 10.26
N ARG A 80 1.99 -16.56 11.45
CA ARG A 80 2.71 -16.49 12.72
C ARG A 80 3.60 -17.69 12.95
N LYS A 81 3.07 -18.91 12.75
CA LYS A 81 3.86 -20.15 12.88
C LYS A 81 5.05 -20.18 11.94
N TRP A 82 4.89 -19.69 10.72
CA TRP A 82 5.98 -19.60 9.77
C TRP A 82 7.04 -18.59 10.21
N LEU A 83 6.64 -17.40 10.68
CA LEU A 83 7.57 -16.40 11.22
C LEU A 83 8.36 -16.96 12.43
N GLU A 84 7.70 -17.70 13.33
CA GLU A 84 8.37 -18.37 14.44
C GLU A 84 9.40 -19.41 13.95
N GLN A 85 9.10 -20.13 12.88
CA GLN A 85 10.03 -21.10 12.30
C GLN A 85 11.28 -20.47 11.70
N ILE A 86 11.21 -19.23 11.21
CA ILE A 86 12.36 -18.48 10.69
C ILE A 86 13.04 -17.63 11.75
N GLY A 87 12.67 -17.77 13.02
CA GLY A 87 13.34 -17.14 14.16
C GLY A 87 12.78 -15.77 14.56
N VAL A 88 11.59 -15.42 14.11
CA VAL A 88 10.91 -14.21 14.57
C VAL A 88 10.10 -14.55 15.82
N GLU A 89 10.52 -14.05 16.99
CA GLU A 89 9.81 -14.25 18.26
C GLU A 89 8.68 -13.23 18.43
N PHE A 90 7.47 -13.72 18.65
CA PHE A 90 6.32 -12.89 19.04
C PHE A 90 6.03 -13.04 20.53
N SER A 91 6.18 -11.97 21.28
CA SER A 91 5.70 -11.95 22.67
C SER A 91 4.19 -11.69 22.71
N PRO A 92 3.43 -12.40 23.55
CA PRO A 92 2.02 -12.13 23.78
C PRO A 92 1.83 -10.68 24.27
N GLY A 93 1.08 -9.87 23.54
CA GLY A 93 0.86 -8.44 23.83
C GLY A 93 1.72 -7.47 23.03
N SER A 94 2.73 -7.96 22.29
CA SER A 94 3.64 -7.13 21.51
C SER A 94 3.22 -6.94 20.05
N ILE A 95 2.02 -7.37 19.66
CA ILE A 95 1.56 -7.24 18.27
C ILE A 95 1.59 -5.76 17.81
N ALA A 96 1.45 -4.82 18.73
CA ALA A 96 1.57 -3.39 18.43
C ALA A 96 3.00 -2.84 18.60
N HIS A 97 3.78 -3.32 19.56
CA HIS A 97 5.09 -2.75 19.90
C HIS A 97 6.29 -3.66 19.57
N GLY A 98 6.13 -4.98 19.58
CA GLY A 98 7.23 -5.92 19.29
C GLY A 98 7.56 -6.05 17.82
N ILE A 99 6.61 -5.71 16.95
CA ILE A 99 6.86 -5.61 15.52
C ILE A 99 7.79 -4.43 15.22
N GLU A 100 7.78 -3.37 16.02
CA GLU A 100 8.61 -2.17 15.81
C GLU A 100 10.11 -2.39 16.05
N ALA A 101 10.48 -3.21 17.03
CA ALA A 101 11.86 -3.26 17.51
C ALA A 101 12.74 -4.34 16.86
N ASN A 102 12.17 -5.44 16.36
CA ASN A 102 12.92 -6.59 15.85
C ASN A 102 12.62 -6.95 14.38
N ILE A 103 11.85 -6.13 13.68
CA ILE A 103 11.50 -6.35 12.29
C ILE A 103 12.39 -5.50 11.37
N ASP A 104 13.68 -5.44 11.66
CA ASP A 104 14.63 -4.91 10.69
C ASP A 104 14.82 -5.87 9.51
N ASN A 105 14.78 -5.32 8.33
CA ASN A 105 15.10 -5.89 7.01
C ASN A 105 14.38 -7.19 6.57
N ALA A 106 14.37 -8.27 7.33
CA ALA A 106 13.76 -9.54 6.89
C ALA A 106 12.21 -9.47 6.82
N SER A 107 11.59 -8.74 7.73
CA SER A 107 10.13 -8.63 7.76
C SER A 107 9.59 -7.57 6.81
N ARG A 108 10.41 -6.60 6.39
CA ARG A 108 10.03 -5.66 5.31
C ARG A 108 9.73 -6.40 4.02
N MET A 109 10.37 -7.56 3.82
CA MET A 109 10.15 -8.45 2.68
C MET A 109 8.93 -9.36 2.87
N LEU A 110 8.44 -9.51 4.10
CA LEU A 110 7.48 -10.56 4.45
C LEU A 110 6.06 -10.05 4.71
N ILE A 111 5.90 -8.77 5.03
CA ILE A 111 4.59 -8.17 5.28
C ILE A 111 4.28 -7.19 4.16
N PRO A 112 3.30 -7.51 3.29
CA PRO A 112 2.94 -6.62 2.22
C PRO A 112 2.43 -5.30 2.77
N CYS A 113 2.76 -4.24 2.06
CA CYS A 113 2.13 -2.94 2.21
C CYS A 113 1.13 -2.76 1.08
N GLU A 114 0.13 -1.96 1.32
CA GLU A 114 -0.81 -1.52 0.29
C GLU A 114 -0.98 -0.02 0.31
N VAL A 115 -1.16 0.55 -0.87
CA VAL A 115 -1.65 1.93 -1.04
C VAL A 115 -3.09 1.87 -1.50
N VAL A 116 -3.99 2.39 -0.67
CA VAL A 116 -5.42 2.47 -0.96
C VAL A 116 -5.77 3.90 -1.36
N THR A 117 -6.45 4.06 -2.49
CA THR A 117 -6.91 5.37 -2.97
C THR A 117 -8.39 5.59 -2.65
N GLU A 118 -8.80 6.84 -2.45
CA GLU A 118 -10.20 7.18 -2.63
C GLU A 118 -10.65 6.90 -4.07
N PRO A 119 -11.96 6.75 -4.31
CA PRO A 119 -12.46 6.58 -5.67
C PRO A 119 -12.10 7.77 -6.57
N ILE A 120 -11.37 7.49 -7.64
CA ILE A 120 -10.84 8.47 -8.61
C ILE A 120 -11.76 8.50 -9.83
N PRO A 121 -12.13 9.68 -10.37
CA PRO A 121 -12.83 9.79 -11.64
C PRO A 121 -12.00 9.21 -12.79
N PHE A 122 -12.65 8.56 -13.75
CA PHE A 122 -11.97 7.88 -14.86
C PHE A 122 -11.11 8.81 -15.72
N ASP A 123 -11.47 10.08 -15.86
CA ASP A 123 -10.69 11.08 -16.60
C ASP A 123 -9.39 11.49 -15.88
N GLN A 124 -9.23 11.09 -14.61
CA GLN A 124 -8.05 11.37 -13.79
C GLN A 124 -7.14 10.16 -13.56
N LEU A 125 -7.46 9.00 -14.15
CA LEU A 125 -6.67 7.77 -13.96
C LEU A 125 -5.20 7.92 -14.35
N HIS A 126 -4.87 8.80 -15.31
CA HIS A 126 -3.49 9.09 -15.70
C HIS A 126 -2.61 9.60 -14.54
N ARG A 127 -3.21 10.09 -13.45
CA ARG A 127 -2.48 10.50 -12.25
C ARG A 127 -1.93 9.33 -11.45
N LEU A 128 -2.50 8.13 -11.64
CA LEU A 128 -1.98 6.91 -11.03
C LEU A 128 -0.57 6.56 -11.53
N ASP A 129 -0.20 6.99 -12.73
CA ASP A 129 1.16 6.79 -13.27
C ASP A 129 2.22 7.36 -12.32
N ILE A 130 1.95 8.53 -11.73
CA ILE A 130 2.87 9.18 -10.78
C ILE A 130 3.05 8.33 -9.52
N LEU A 131 1.95 7.75 -9.00
CA LEU A 131 1.97 6.85 -7.85
C LEU A 131 2.79 5.60 -8.19
N ILE A 132 2.49 4.93 -9.29
CA ILE A 132 3.16 3.71 -9.75
C ILE A 132 4.64 3.96 -10.00
N GLU A 133 4.99 5.03 -10.70
CA GLU A 133 6.40 5.41 -10.92
C GLU A 133 7.15 5.71 -9.62
N THR A 134 6.47 6.30 -8.64
CA THR A 134 7.06 6.58 -7.32
C THR A 134 7.35 5.28 -6.58
N LEU A 135 6.40 4.33 -6.53
CA LEU A 135 6.60 3.03 -5.92
C LEU A 135 7.73 2.26 -6.62
N ASN A 136 7.76 2.25 -7.96
CA ASN A 136 8.82 1.59 -8.72
C ASN A 136 10.21 2.18 -8.44
N ARG A 137 10.33 3.51 -8.35
CA ARG A 137 11.61 4.17 -8.01
C ARG A 137 12.09 3.87 -6.61
N LEU A 138 11.17 3.62 -5.67
CA LEU A 138 11.52 3.20 -4.31
C LEU A 138 11.97 1.74 -4.23
N GLY A 139 11.76 0.94 -5.27
CA GLY A 139 12.06 -0.48 -5.30
C GLY A 139 10.93 -1.34 -4.74
N ALA A 140 9.68 -0.93 -4.91
CA ALA A 140 8.53 -1.76 -4.60
C ALA A 140 8.59 -3.06 -5.40
N GLU A 141 8.42 -4.19 -4.73
CA GLU A 141 8.36 -5.51 -5.34
C GLU A 141 6.90 -5.96 -5.40
N GLY A 142 6.49 -6.46 -6.57
CA GLY A 142 5.17 -7.05 -6.74
C GLY A 142 5.02 -8.30 -5.87
N THR A 143 3.80 -8.60 -5.46
CA THR A 143 3.50 -9.76 -4.60
C THR A 143 3.89 -11.10 -5.25
N GLN A 144 3.96 -11.17 -6.58
CA GLN A 144 4.39 -12.37 -7.31
C GLN A 144 5.88 -12.70 -7.10
N ASP A 145 6.71 -11.69 -6.84
CA ASP A 145 8.14 -11.85 -6.64
C ASP A 145 8.51 -11.93 -5.15
N SER A 146 7.54 -11.81 -4.25
CA SER A 146 7.73 -11.87 -2.81
C SER A 146 7.44 -13.26 -2.25
N LEU A 147 8.12 -13.61 -1.15
CA LEU A 147 7.86 -14.83 -0.39
C LEU A 147 6.41 -14.94 0.12
N ILE A 148 5.67 -13.85 0.11
CA ILE A 148 4.28 -13.76 0.57
C ILE A 148 3.34 -14.53 -0.35
N TYR A 149 3.64 -14.62 -1.64
CA TYR A 149 2.81 -15.34 -2.61
C TYR A 149 2.69 -16.85 -2.31
N ALA A 150 3.60 -17.38 -1.51
CA ALA A 150 3.57 -18.78 -1.10
C ALA A 150 2.45 -19.09 -0.07
N PHE A 151 1.75 -18.07 0.47
CA PHE A 151 0.78 -18.19 1.55
C PHE A 151 -0.63 -17.71 1.18
N GLY A 152 -0.79 -17.20 -0.04
CA GLY A 152 -2.08 -16.77 -0.59
C GLY A 152 -3.01 -17.93 -0.99
#